data_221c3cdc744f083075dfea6877fb44d9
#
_entry.id   221c3cdc744f083075dfea6877fb44d9
#
_cell.length_a   1.000
_cell.length_b   1.000
_cell.length_c   1.000
_cell.angle_alpha   90.00
_cell.angle_beta   90.00
_cell.angle_gamma   90.00
#
_symmetry.space_group_name_H-M   'P 1'
#
loop_
_entity.id
_entity.type
_entity.pdbx_description
1 polymer ?
#
loop_
_entity_poly.entity_id
_entity_poly.type
_entity_poly.pdbx_seq_one_letter_code
_entity_poly.pdbx_strand_id
1 'polypeptide(L)'
;FLANYGTKLNFINFTYDTYVRNRITTAMQDETMDLAILHHHGAEDTQYFNGAPSVGSAEQWIELAKNAFRTRIRRAKNQGDAINRIAKSINVPTSWFTNVNDKATLLADSLFAAKKDLTVTDLDGYESGAKVVIFDACYNGCFLVDDYIAARYIFNPGSTIVTKGNTVNTLQ
;
A
#
# COMPACT_ATOMS: atom_id res chain seq x y z
N PHE A 1 -8.19 -7.00 -26.12
CA PHE A 1 -7.59 -8.00 -25.20
C PHE A 1 -8.65 -8.93 -24.63
N LEU A 2 -9.63 -8.41 -23.92
CA LEU A 2 -10.71 -9.22 -23.28
C LEU A 2 -11.53 -10.02 -24.29
N ALA A 3 -11.86 -9.46 -25.46
CA ALA A 3 -12.62 -10.13 -26.50
C ALA A 3 -11.93 -11.40 -27.04
N ASN A 4 -10.60 -11.49 -26.92
CA ASN A 4 -9.82 -12.61 -27.46
C ASN A 4 -9.62 -13.75 -26.47
N TYR A 5 -9.82 -13.52 -25.15
CA TYR A 5 -9.49 -14.49 -24.12
C TYR A 5 -10.70 -15.09 -23.39
N GLY A 6 -11.90 -14.61 -23.66
CA GLY A 6 -13.12 -15.08 -22.99
C GLY A 6 -13.04 -15.03 -21.46
N THR A 7 -12.17 -14.20 -20.94
CA THR A 7 -11.71 -14.23 -19.56
C THR A 7 -12.65 -13.45 -18.67
N LYS A 8 -12.95 -14.00 -17.53
CA LYS A 8 -13.59 -13.27 -16.45
C LYS A 8 -12.57 -12.27 -15.88
N LEU A 9 -12.77 -10.98 -16.11
CA LEU A 9 -11.96 -9.92 -15.54
C LEU A 9 -12.68 -9.31 -14.34
N ASN A 10 -12.02 -9.31 -13.21
CA ASN A 10 -12.39 -8.54 -12.03
C ASN A 10 -11.45 -7.35 -11.89
N PHE A 11 -11.96 -6.14 -12.10
CA PHE A 11 -11.18 -4.91 -11.94
C PHE A 11 -11.56 -4.22 -10.63
N ILE A 12 -10.64 -4.14 -9.68
CA ILE A 12 -10.81 -3.48 -8.40
C ILE A 12 -10.02 -2.16 -8.42
N ASN A 13 -10.72 -1.05 -8.43
CA ASN A 13 -10.10 0.27 -8.32
C ASN A 13 -10.11 0.73 -6.86
N PHE A 14 -8.92 0.95 -6.31
CA PHE A 14 -8.72 1.30 -4.90
C PHE A 14 -8.64 2.80 -4.64
N THR A 15 -8.62 3.64 -5.65
CA THR A 15 -8.37 5.08 -5.53
C THR A 15 -9.26 5.76 -4.49
N TYR A 16 -10.45 5.22 -4.28
CA TYR A 16 -11.45 5.80 -3.39
C TYR A 16 -11.90 4.85 -2.27
N ASP A 17 -11.10 3.88 -1.91
CA ASP A 17 -11.45 2.92 -0.86
C ASP A 17 -10.50 3.04 0.34
N THR A 18 -11.04 3.36 1.51
CA THR A 18 -10.26 3.43 2.76
C THR A 18 -9.99 2.06 3.39
N TYR A 19 -10.68 1.02 2.93
CA TYR A 19 -10.54 -0.36 3.41
C TYR A 19 -9.94 -1.28 2.35
N VAL A 20 -9.17 -0.71 1.46
CA VAL A 20 -8.62 -1.39 0.29
C VAL A 20 -7.87 -2.67 0.62
N ARG A 21 -7.14 -2.70 1.74
CA ARG A 21 -6.41 -3.88 2.21
C ARG A 21 -7.31 -5.11 2.29
N ASN A 22 -8.42 -5.03 3.01
CA ASN A 22 -9.34 -6.17 3.19
C ASN A 22 -9.96 -6.62 1.86
N ARG A 23 -10.28 -5.66 0.99
CA ARG A 23 -10.83 -5.99 -0.33
C ARG A 23 -9.83 -6.74 -1.21
N ILE A 24 -8.56 -6.32 -1.20
CA ILE A 24 -7.52 -7.00 -1.96
C ILE A 24 -7.28 -8.39 -1.38
N THR A 25 -7.05 -8.50 -0.09
CA THR A 25 -6.77 -9.80 0.54
C THR A 25 -7.90 -10.79 0.31
N THR A 26 -9.16 -10.34 0.44
CA THR A 26 -10.33 -11.19 0.15
C THR A 26 -10.39 -11.58 -1.34
N ALA A 27 -10.19 -10.63 -2.25
CA ALA A 27 -10.23 -10.91 -3.68
C ALA A 27 -9.11 -11.89 -4.12
N MET A 28 -7.94 -11.75 -3.53
CA MET A 28 -6.78 -12.61 -3.82
C MET A 28 -6.89 -14.04 -3.26
N GLN A 29 -7.87 -14.32 -2.41
CA GLN A 29 -8.17 -15.68 -1.91
C GLN A 29 -9.07 -16.47 -2.84
N ASP A 30 -9.55 -15.90 -3.95
CA ASP A 30 -10.35 -16.62 -4.94
C ASP A 30 -9.50 -17.69 -5.65
N GLU A 31 -9.71 -18.95 -5.33
CA GLU A 31 -9.00 -20.10 -5.88
C GLU A 31 -9.23 -20.31 -7.39
N THR A 32 -10.24 -19.65 -7.95
CA THR A 32 -10.49 -19.67 -9.41
C THR A 32 -9.65 -18.65 -10.17
N MET A 33 -8.85 -17.84 -9.45
CA MET A 33 -8.02 -16.79 -10.06
C MET A 33 -6.74 -17.39 -10.68
N ASP A 34 -6.61 -17.28 -11.98
CA ASP A 34 -5.37 -17.71 -12.65
C ASP A 34 -4.28 -16.64 -12.58
N LEU A 35 -4.64 -15.37 -12.70
CA LEU A 35 -3.70 -14.25 -12.75
C LEU A 35 -4.20 -13.06 -11.95
N ALA A 36 -3.35 -12.54 -11.08
CA ALA A 36 -3.52 -11.24 -10.44
C ALA A 36 -2.43 -10.26 -10.90
N ILE A 37 -2.81 -9.04 -11.21
CA ILE A 37 -1.88 -7.93 -11.47
C ILE A 37 -2.18 -6.85 -10.45
N LEU A 38 -1.20 -6.57 -9.58
CA LEU A 38 -1.31 -5.61 -8.49
C LEU A 38 -0.49 -4.36 -8.84
N HIS A 39 -1.20 -3.27 -9.15
CA HIS A 39 -0.59 -1.97 -9.48
C HIS A 39 -0.69 -1.03 -8.28
N HIS A 40 0.44 -0.73 -7.64
CA HIS A 40 0.51 0.09 -6.43
C HIS A 40 1.94 0.56 -6.15
N HIS A 41 2.14 1.43 -5.17
CA HIS A 41 3.47 1.73 -4.67
C HIS A 41 3.97 0.61 -3.75
N GLY A 42 5.29 0.39 -3.71
CA GLY A 42 5.88 -0.69 -2.91
C GLY A 42 7.20 -0.34 -2.26
N ALA A 43 7.50 -1.11 -1.23
CA ALA A 43 8.81 -1.33 -0.65
C ALA A 43 9.03 -2.84 -0.59
N GLU A 44 10.19 -3.28 -0.13
CA GLU A 44 10.52 -4.69 0.00
C GLU A 44 9.47 -5.45 0.82
N ASP A 45 9.08 -4.85 1.95
CA ASP A 45 8.24 -5.40 3.00
C ASP A 45 6.78 -4.89 3.00
N THR A 46 6.42 -3.98 2.08
CA THR A 46 5.12 -3.29 2.11
C THR A 46 4.55 -3.04 0.74
N GLN A 47 3.26 -3.31 0.59
CA GLN A 47 2.41 -2.84 -0.49
C GLN A 47 1.65 -1.59 -0.02
N TYR A 48 1.87 -0.45 -0.69
CA TYR A 48 1.22 0.82 -0.36
C TYR A 48 0.04 1.07 -1.29
N PHE A 49 -1.16 0.92 -0.78
CA PHE A 49 -2.37 1.21 -1.52
C PHE A 49 -2.87 2.62 -1.16
N ASN A 50 -2.82 3.54 -2.11
CA ASN A 50 -3.22 4.92 -1.92
C ASN A 50 -4.76 5.09 -1.86
N GLY A 51 -5.40 4.38 -0.94
CA GLY A 51 -6.83 4.49 -0.73
C GLY A 51 -7.22 5.88 -0.18
N ALA A 52 -8.32 6.40 -0.70
CA ALA A 52 -8.94 7.63 -0.21
C ALA A 52 -10.45 7.39 -0.09
N PRO A 53 -11.17 8.06 0.83
CA PRO A 53 -12.61 7.90 0.92
C PRO A 53 -13.29 8.37 -0.36
N SER A 54 -14.23 7.57 -0.89
CA SER A 54 -15.02 7.94 -2.06
C SER A 54 -15.95 9.13 -1.79
N VAL A 55 -16.41 9.22 -0.56
CA VAL A 55 -17.17 10.35 -0.03
C VAL A 55 -16.61 10.65 1.35
N GLY A 56 -16.15 11.86 1.56
CA GLY A 56 -15.54 12.23 2.83
C GLY A 56 -15.84 13.68 3.16
N SER A 57 -15.87 13.99 4.46
CA SER A 57 -15.89 15.37 4.91
C SER A 57 -14.55 16.04 4.61
N ALA A 58 -14.54 17.38 4.62
CA ALA A 58 -13.29 18.15 4.48
C ALA A 58 -12.25 17.73 5.53
N GLU A 59 -12.68 17.41 6.76
CA GLU A 59 -11.83 16.94 7.85
C GLU A 59 -11.16 15.60 7.52
N GLN A 60 -11.88 14.66 6.90
CA GLN A 60 -11.33 13.37 6.50
C GLN A 60 -10.26 13.53 5.42
N TRP A 61 -10.48 14.40 4.45
CA TRP A 61 -9.49 14.72 3.42
C TRP A 61 -8.26 15.43 3.99
N ILE A 62 -8.46 16.34 4.95
CA ILE A 62 -7.37 17.02 5.65
C ILE A 62 -6.54 16.01 6.44
N GLU A 63 -7.16 15.08 7.17
CA GLU A 63 -6.44 14.05 7.93
C GLU A 63 -5.69 13.08 7.01
N LEU A 64 -6.26 12.71 5.88
CA LEU A 64 -5.56 11.91 4.87
C LEU A 64 -4.27 12.62 4.38
N ALA A 65 -4.39 13.90 4.04
CA ALA A 65 -3.23 14.69 3.62
C ALA A 65 -2.19 14.81 4.73
N LYS A 66 -2.62 15.12 5.95
CA LYS A 66 -1.72 15.18 7.13
C LYS A 66 -1.00 13.86 7.36
N ASN A 67 -1.69 12.72 7.29
CA ASN A 67 -1.09 11.40 7.48
C ASN A 67 0.07 11.14 6.51
N ALA A 68 -0.14 11.41 5.23
CA ALA A 68 0.89 11.24 4.20
C ALA A 68 2.14 12.09 4.48
N PHE A 69 1.95 13.34 4.87
CA PHE A 69 3.06 14.26 5.16
C PHE A 69 3.72 13.98 6.52
N ARG A 70 2.97 13.59 7.55
CA ARG A 70 3.53 13.24 8.86
C ARG A 70 4.55 12.12 8.76
N THR A 71 4.27 11.07 8.01
CA THR A 71 5.23 9.97 7.75
C THR A 71 6.51 10.49 7.09
N ARG A 72 6.38 11.38 6.11
CA ARG A 72 7.53 12.00 5.43
C ARG A 72 8.37 12.88 6.36
N ILE A 73 7.70 13.64 7.24
CA ILE A 73 8.36 14.51 8.23
C ILE A 73 9.16 13.66 9.23
N ARG A 74 8.60 12.58 9.74
CA ARG A 74 9.27 11.68 10.71
C ARG A 74 10.56 11.06 10.15
N ARG A 75 10.59 10.77 8.86
CA ARG A 75 11.78 10.23 8.17
C ARG A 75 12.84 11.26 7.84
N ALA A 76 12.55 12.56 7.99
CA ALA A 76 13.48 13.62 7.65
C ALA A 76 14.60 13.74 8.70
N LYS A 77 15.85 14.01 8.26
CA LYS A 77 16.98 14.26 9.15
C LYS A 77 16.76 15.48 10.05
N ASN A 78 16.11 16.52 9.54
CA ASN A 78 15.67 17.69 10.29
C ASN A 78 14.16 17.86 10.10
N GLN A 79 13.40 17.51 11.14
CA GLN A 79 11.94 17.57 11.09
C GLN A 79 11.41 19.00 11.04
N GLY A 80 12.06 19.96 11.72
CA GLY A 80 11.66 21.37 11.69
C GLY A 80 11.73 21.96 10.28
N ASP A 81 12.83 21.73 9.57
CA ASP A 81 12.98 22.17 8.18
C ASP A 81 11.99 21.46 7.26
N ALA A 82 11.73 20.17 7.50
CA ALA A 82 10.75 19.41 6.74
C ALA A 82 9.33 19.96 6.93
N ILE A 83 8.94 20.28 8.16
CA ILE A 83 7.65 20.91 8.47
C ILE A 83 7.51 22.24 7.73
N ASN A 84 8.50 23.13 7.83
CA ASN A 84 8.47 24.44 7.19
C ASN A 84 8.35 24.31 5.66
N ARG A 85 9.14 23.43 5.05
CA ARG A 85 9.14 23.21 3.60
C ARG A 85 7.82 22.62 3.12
N ILE A 86 7.29 21.61 3.81
CA ILE A 86 6.03 20.96 3.46
C ILE A 86 4.87 21.93 3.63
N ALA A 87 4.76 22.59 4.78
CA ALA A 87 3.71 23.56 5.05
C ALA A 87 3.67 24.67 3.98
N LYS A 88 4.85 25.20 3.60
CA LYS A 88 4.97 26.18 2.51
C LYS A 88 4.55 25.61 1.16
N SER A 89 4.95 24.36 0.85
CA SER A 89 4.69 23.76 -0.48
C SER A 89 3.21 23.50 -0.74
N ILE A 90 2.42 23.22 0.29
CA ILE A 90 0.98 22.94 0.20
C ILE A 90 0.12 24.09 0.75
N ASN A 91 0.74 25.22 1.09
CA ASN A 91 0.09 26.42 1.60
C ASN A 91 -0.80 26.20 2.82
N VAL A 92 -0.25 25.54 3.85
CA VAL A 92 -0.93 25.28 5.14
C VAL A 92 -0.11 25.78 6.32
N PRO A 93 -0.74 26.03 7.48
CA PRO A 93 -0.01 26.40 8.69
C PRO A 93 0.93 25.29 9.16
N THR A 94 2.11 25.63 9.68
CA THR A 94 3.04 24.69 10.32
C THR A 94 2.41 23.97 11.51
N SER A 95 1.41 24.58 12.14
CA SER A 95 0.64 23.97 13.25
C SER A 95 -0.07 22.66 12.88
N TRP A 96 -0.23 22.36 11.59
CA TRP A 96 -0.75 21.06 11.15
C TRP A 96 0.17 19.89 11.52
N PHE A 97 1.46 20.17 11.75
CA PHE A 97 2.50 19.14 11.93
C PHE A 97 3.26 19.23 13.24
N THR A 98 2.84 20.08 14.19
CA THR A 98 3.53 20.23 15.49
C THR A 98 3.47 18.99 16.35
N ASN A 99 2.47 18.14 16.17
CA ASN A 99 2.21 16.93 16.94
C ASN A 99 2.65 15.62 16.25
N VAL A 100 3.53 15.69 15.26
CA VAL A 100 3.91 14.52 14.45
C VAL A 100 4.47 13.35 15.25
N ASN A 101 5.07 13.60 16.41
CA ASN A 101 5.67 12.60 17.28
C ASN A 101 4.82 12.24 18.51
N ASP A 102 3.64 12.85 18.68
CA ASP A 102 2.75 12.55 19.79
C ASP A 102 2.25 11.12 19.72
N LYS A 103 2.20 10.41 20.83
CA LYS A 103 1.75 9.01 20.90
C LYS A 103 0.38 8.80 20.27
N ALA A 104 -0.57 9.70 20.52
CA ALA A 104 -1.92 9.64 19.95
C ALA A 104 -1.89 9.77 18.42
N THR A 105 -1.08 10.69 17.89
CA THR A 105 -0.92 10.89 16.45
C THR A 105 -0.24 9.70 15.79
N LEU A 106 0.79 9.13 16.42
CA LEU A 106 1.48 7.93 15.94
C LEU A 106 0.52 6.74 15.87
N LEU A 107 -0.28 6.53 16.92
CA LEU A 107 -1.27 5.46 16.94
C LEU A 107 -2.34 5.66 15.86
N ALA A 108 -2.89 6.86 15.73
CA ALA A 108 -3.88 7.17 14.70
C ALA A 108 -3.34 6.93 13.28
N ASP A 109 -2.11 7.36 13.01
CA ASP A 109 -1.45 7.16 11.73
C ASP A 109 -1.19 5.67 11.44
N SER A 110 -0.79 4.89 12.46
CA SER A 110 -0.60 3.44 12.34
C SER A 110 -1.92 2.72 12.05
N LEU A 111 -2.98 3.04 12.77
CA LEU A 111 -4.30 2.47 12.54
C LEU A 111 -4.87 2.84 11.16
N PHE A 112 -4.57 4.04 10.69
CA PHE A 112 -4.95 4.45 9.34
C PHE A 112 -4.16 3.65 8.27
N ALA A 113 -2.85 3.51 8.44
CA ALA A 113 -2.02 2.71 7.54
C ALA A 113 -2.49 1.26 7.47
N ALA A 114 -2.82 0.65 8.61
CA ALA A 114 -3.32 -0.72 8.69
C ALA A 114 -4.63 -0.99 7.91
N LYS A 115 -5.37 0.05 7.55
CA LYS A 115 -6.59 -0.09 6.72
C LYS A 115 -6.29 -0.19 5.22
N LYS A 116 -5.15 0.31 4.78
CA LYS A 116 -4.81 0.42 3.35
C LYS A 116 -3.53 -0.30 2.96
N ASP A 117 -2.52 -0.31 3.80
CA ASP A 117 -1.21 -0.90 3.47
C ASP A 117 -1.16 -2.37 3.91
N LEU A 118 -0.42 -3.20 3.18
CA LEU A 118 -0.23 -4.60 3.44
C LEU A 118 1.26 -4.89 3.61
N THR A 119 1.64 -5.40 4.77
CA THR A 119 3.04 -5.70 5.10
C THR A 119 3.32 -7.20 5.03
N VAL A 120 4.60 -7.59 5.01
CA VAL A 120 5.00 -9.00 5.07
C VAL A 120 4.42 -9.71 6.30
N THR A 121 4.31 -9.04 7.44
CA THR A 121 3.72 -9.62 8.66
C THR A 121 2.21 -9.83 8.55
N ASP A 122 1.52 -9.04 7.74
CA ASP A 122 0.09 -9.22 7.47
C ASP A 122 -0.17 -10.43 6.57
N LEU A 123 0.86 -10.88 5.87
CA LEU A 123 0.82 -12.06 5.01
C LEU A 123 1.26 -13.34 5.74
N ASP A 124 1.55 -13.30 7.05
CA ASP A 124 1.84 -14.51 7.82
C ASP A 124 0.66 -15.48 7.77
N GLY A 125 0.90 -16.68 7.20
CA GLY A 125 -0.15 -17.67 7.01
C GLY A 125 -1.23 -17.30 6.00
N TYR A 126 -1.03 -16.25 5.22
CA TYR A 126 -1.99 -15.84 4.19
C TYR A 126 -1.96 -16.81 3.00
N GLU A 127 -3.12 -17.28 2.62
CA GLU A 127 -3.31 -18.20 1.51
C GLU A 127 -3.85 -17.47 0.28
N SER A 128 -2.99 -17.28 -0.73
CA SER A 128 -3.39 -16.69 -2.00
C SER A 128 -4.01 -17.76 -2.90
N GLY A 129 -5.18 -17.45 -3.47
CA GLY A 129 -5.84 -18.28 -4.48
C GLY A 129 -5.27 -18.06 -5.90
N ALA A 130 -4.66 -16.92 -6.16
CA ALA A 130 -4.11 -16.59 -7.48
C ALA A 130 -2.89 -17.45 -7.82
N LYS A 131 -2.89 -18.11 -9.00
CA LYS A 131 -1.76 -18.96 -9.44
C LYS A 131 -0.53 -18.15 -9.84
N VAL A 132 -0.75 -17.03 -10.50
CA VAL A 132 0.31 -16.11 -10.94
C VAL A 132 0.04 -14.71 -10.38
N VAL A 133 1.02 -14.10 -9.71
CA VAL A 133 0.90 -12.75 -9.18
C VAL A 133 1.98 -11.86 -9.77
N ILE A 134 1.57 -10.80 -10.43
CA ILE A 134 2.45 -9.75 -10.95
C ILE A 134 2.33 -8.51 -10.09
N PHE A 135 3.45 -8.09 -9.50
CA PHE A 135 3.57 -6.84 -8.75
C PHE A 135 4.12 -5.76 -9.69
N ASP A 136 3.24 -4.89 -10.17
CA ASP A 136 3.63 -3.64 -10.82
C ASP A 136 3.81 -2.57 -9.75
N ALA A 137 4.91 -2.73 -9.00
CA ALA A 137 5.25 -1.97 -7.80
C ALA A 137 6.77 -1.91 -7.61
N CYS A 138 7.27 -0.87 -6.93
CA CYS A 138 8.67 -0.78 -6.54
C CYS A 138 9.03 -1.87 -5.52
N TYR A 139 10.20 -2.46 -5.63
CA TYR A 139 10.86 -3.35 -4.64
C TYR A 139 10.10 -4.60 -4.17
N ASN A 140 8.85 -4.83 -4.52
CA ASN A 140 8.11 -5.98 -4.00
C ASN A 140 8.69 -7.35 -4.40
N GLY A 141 9.55 -7.39 -5.42
CA GLY A 141 10.33 -8.56 -5.82
C GLY A 141 11.80 -8.53 -5.35
N CYS A 142 12.15 -7.69 -4.39
CA CYS A 142 13.53 -7.51 -3.95
C CYS A 142 14.02 -8.66 -3.08
N PHE A 143 14.61 -9.66 -3.69
CA PHE A 143 15.18 -10.85 -3.04
C PHE A 143 16.53 -10.60 -2.33
N LEU A 144 16.97 -9.36 -2.22
CA LEU A 144 18.20 -8.98 -1.51
C LEU A 144 17.98 -8.81 0.00
N VAL A 145 16.75 -8.95 0.47
CA VAL A 145 16.36 -8.96 1.88
C VAL A 145 15.77 -10.31 2.24
N ASP A 146 15.83 -10.66 3.52
CA ASP A 146 15.40 -11.99 3.99
C ASP A 146 13.90 -12.23 3.85
N ASP A 147 13.10 -11.17 3.88
CA ASP A 147 11.65 -11.25 3.83
C ASP A 147 11.08 -10.13 2.95
N TYR A 148 10.36 -10.50 1.90
CA TYR A 148 9.80 -9.55 0.94
C TYR A 148 8.43 -10.01 0.41
N ILE A 149 7.65 -9.08 -0.08
CA ILE A 149 6.25 -9.28 -0.46
C ILE A 149 6.08 -10.47 -1.42
N ALA A 150 6.81 -10.52 -2.52
CA ALA A 150 6.63 -11.59 -3.51
C ALA A 150 6.97 -12.99 -2.95
N ALA A 151 7.92 -13.08 -2.01
CA ALA A 151 8.24 -14.34 -1.32
C ALA A 151 7.06 -14.81 -0.48
N ARG A 152 6.39 -13.92 0.22
CA ARG A 152 5.22 -14.28 1.05
C ARG A 152 4.09 -14.87 0.23
N TYR A 153 3.85 -14.38 -0.97
CA TYR A 153 2.82 -14.94 -1.85
C TYR A 153 3.20 -16.33 -2.40
N ILE A 154 4.48 -16.60 -2.70
CA ILE A 154 4.88 -17.85 -3.31
C ILE A 154 5.25 -18.95 -2.30
N PHE A 155 5.74 -18.58 -1.10
CA PHE A 155 6.21 -19.55 -0.11
C PHE A 155 5.21 -19.82 1.02
N ASN A 156 4.17 -19.00 1.17
CA ASN A 156 3.06 -19.33 2.04
C ASN A 156 2.19 -20.45 1.44
N PRO A 157 1.41 -21.15 2.25
CA PRO A 157 0.35 -22.04 1.76
C PRO A 157 -0.57 -21.29 0.79
N GLY A 158 -1.05 -21.97 -0.25
CA GLY A 158 -1.95 -21.36 -1.24
C GLY A 158 -1.69 -21.87 -2.64
N SER A 159 -2.30 -21.21 -3.62
CA SER A 159 -2.25 -21.63 -5.03
C SER A 159 -1.16 -20.93 -5.85
N THR A 160 -0.44 -19.96 -5.28
CA THR A 160 0.54 -19.16 -6.02
C THR A 160 1.78 -19.97 -6.33
N ILE A 161 2.05 -20.16 -7.62
CA ILE A 161 3.21 -20.90 -8.14
C ILE A 161 4.24 -20.00 -8.80
N VAL A 162 3.87 -18.78 -9.16
CA VAL A 162 4.76 -17.80 -9.79
C VAL A 162 4.45 -16.41 -9.25
N THR A 163 5.50 -15.70 -8.88
CA THR A 163 5.45 -14.25 -8.65
C THR A 163 6.42 -13.54 -9.58
N LYS A 164 6.01 -12.37 -10.08
CA LYS A 164 6.88 -11.44 -10.78
C LYS A 164 6.83 -10.11 -10.04
N GLY A 165 7.97 -9.60 -9.64
CA GLY A 165 8.09 -8.31 -8.97
C GLY A 165 9.34 -7.57 -9.38
N ASN A 166 9.36 -6.26 -9.14
CA ASN A 166 10.51 -5.42 -9.43
C ASN A 166 11.47 -5.40 -8.22
N THR A 167 12.77 -5.45 -8.50
CA THR A 167 13.83 -5.43 -7.49
C THR A 167 14.34 -4.04 -7.17
N VAL A 168 13.85 -3.04 -7.89
CA VAL A 168 14.25 -1.63 -7.81
C VAL A 168 13.04 -0.71 -7.94
N ASN A 169 13.26 0.60 -7.83
CA ASN A 169 12.24 1.59 -8.17
C ASN A 169 11.79 1.43 -9.62
N THR A 170 10.49 1.53 -9.83
CA THR A 170 9.89 1.61 -11.16
C THR A 170 9.31 2.99 -11.39
N LEU A 171 9.36 3.44 -12.64
CA LEU A 171 8.60 4.61 -13.07
C LEU A 171 7.15 4.14 -13.23
N GLN A 172 6.26 4.71 -12.45
CA GLN A 172 4.81 4.52 -12.54
C GLN A 172 4.16 5.75 -13.16
#